data_0f8228a29427a06df114ab3e3da9b8e4
#
_entry.id   0f8228a29427a06df114ab3e3da9b8e4
#
_cell.length_a   1.000
_cell.length_b   1.000
_cell.length_c   1.000
_cell.angle_alpha   90.00
_cell.angle_beta   90.00
_cell.angle_gamma   90.00
#
_symmetry.space_group_name_H-M   'P 1'
#
loop_
_entity.id
_entity.type
_entity.pdbx_description
1 polymer ?
#
loop_
_entity_poly.entity_id
_entity_poly.type
_entity_poly.pdbx_seq_one_letter_code
_entity_poly.pdbx_strand_id
1 'polypeptide(L)'
;YTSQGMSDYVGLSDYYLKRGYAMLLPDARAHGKSEGEYVGFGCLDRRDLMRWIDWAVKRCTDEVQILLHGTSMGGATVLMASGLALPGQIKGIISDCGFTSAKEVFSHVLRSWYHLPAFPMIQIADCVNRKRAGYGLDECNAKREVRKAKIPILLIHGEKDNFVPCYMCREIYSNCKSPAKMVIIKDAA
;
A
#
# COMPACT_ATOMS: atom_id res chain seq x y z
N TYR A 1 13.70 -5.72 -2.51
CA TYR A 1 12.52 -6.58 -2.54
C TYR A 1 11.95 -6.55 -3.93
N THR A 2 12.08 -7.64 -4.63
CA THR A 2 11.46 -7.83 -5.94
C THR A 2 10.16 -8.56 -5.73
N SER A 3 9.05 -7.83 -5.58
CA SER A 3 7.73 -8.41 -5.71
C SER A 3 7.63 -8.97 -7.14
N GLN A 4 7.29 -10.24 -7.26
CA GLN A 4 7.13 -10.88 -8.57
C GLN A 4 5.66 -10.88 -9.02
N GLY A 5 4.88 -9.91 -8.57
CA GLY A 5 3.51 -9.70 -9.02
C GLY A 5 2.64 -10.92 -8.79
N MET A 6 2.30 -11.64 -9.84
CA MET A 6 1.37 -12.76 -9.79
C MET A 6 1.79 -13.87 -8.83
N SER A 7 3.08 -14.15 -8.66
CA SER A 7 3.56 -15.25 -7.80
C SER A 7 3.28 -15.00 -6.30
N ASP A 8 3.27 -13.74 -5.88
CA ASP A 8 3.05 -13.39 -4.48
C ASP A 8 1.58 -13.62 -4.05
N TYR A 9 0.67 -13.69 -5.02
CA TYR A 9 -0.77 -13.86 -4.78
C TYR A 9 -1.32 -15.24 -5.09
N VAL A 10 -0.47 -16.21 -5.46
CA VAL A 10 -0.91 -17.59 -5.78
C VAL A 10 -1.73 -18.19 -4.64
N GLY A 11 -1.29 -18.03 -3.39
CA GLY A 11 -2.01 -18.54 -2.22
C GLY A 11 -3.38 -17.88 -1.98
N LEU A 12 -3.55 -16.61 -2.37
CA LEU A 12 -4.80 -15.89 -2.24
C LEU A 12 -5.73 -16.04 -3.45
N SER A 13 -5.18 -16.38 -4.62
CA SER A 13 -5.97 -16.47 -5.84
C SER A 13 -7.09 -17.49 -5.74
N ASP A 14 -6.82 -18.64 -5.18
CA ASP A 14 -7.81 -19.69 -4.95
C ASP A 14 -8.97 -19.21 -4.06
N TYR A 15 -8.67 -18.42 -3.04
CA TYR A 15 -9.68 -17.87 -2.14
C TYR A 15 -10.64 -16.92 -2.88
N TYR A 16 -10.12 -16.03 -3.72
CA TYR A 16 -10.91 -15.07 -4.46
C TYR A 16 -11.67 -15.72 -5.63
N LEU A 17 -11.00 -16.55 -6.43
CA LEU A 17 -11.61 -17.22 -7.59
C LEU A 17 -12.76 -18.15 -7.18
N LYS A 18 -12.62 -18.93 -6.10
CA LYS A 18 -13.69 -19.79 -5.56
C LYS A 18 -14.91 -19.01 -5.07
N ARG A 19 -14.79 -17.70 -4.84
CA ARG A 19 -15.89 -16.79 -4.46
C ARG A 19 -16.45 -15.97 -5.61
N GLY A 20 -16.04 -16.29 -6.83
CA GLY A 20 -16.55 -15.64 -8.04
C GLY A 20 -15.90 -14.30 -8.38
N TYR A 21 -14.79 -13.95 -7.72
CA TYR A 21 -14.02 -12.75 -8.09
C TYR A 21 -13.17 -13.02 -9.33
N ALA A 22 -13.09 -12.04 -10.24
CA ALA A 22 -12.02 -11.94 -11.19
C ALA A 22 -10.85 -11.17 -10.53
N MET A 23 -9.61 -11.54 -10.85
CA MET A 23 -8.43 -10.89 -10.28
C MET A 23 -7.64 -10.15 -11.35
N LEU A 24 -7.27 -8.91 -11.05
CA LEU A 24 -6.34 -8.11 -11.81
C LEU A 24 -5.08 -7.89 -10.95
N LEU A 25 -3.96 -8.41 -11.40
CA LEU A 25 -2.67 -8.38 -10.69
C LEU A 25 -1.64 -7.60 -11.51
N PRO A 26 -1.60 -6.26 -11.40
CA PRO A 26 -0.62 -5.46 -12.12
C PRO A 26 0.74 -5.52 -11.43
N ASP A 27 1.81 -5.61 -12.22
CA ASP A 27 3.14 -5.34 -11.71
C ASP A 27 3.28 -3.84 -11.39
N ALA A 28 3.74 -3.53 -10.18
CA ALA A 28 4.02 -2.15 -9.81
C ALA A 28 5.16 -1.57 -10.66
N ARG A 29 5.24 -0.24 -10.76
CA ARG A 29 6.37 0.42 -11.45
C ARG A 29 7.71 -0.08 -10.95
N ALA A 30 8.70 -0.21 -11.83
CA ALA A 30 10.02 -0.75 -11.55
C ALA A 30 10.04 -2.19 -11.00
N HIS A 31 8.94 -2.96 -11.17
CA HIS A 31 8.84 -4.37 -10.76
C HIS A 31 8.36 -5.23 -11.92
N GLY A 32 8.76 -6.52 -11.88
CA GLY A 32 8.30 -7.51 -12.85
C GLY A 32 8.59 -7.09 -14.31
N LYS A 33 7.52 -7.00 -15.10
CA LYS A 33 7.58 -6.56 -16.50
C LYS A 33 7.20 -5.09 -16.70
N SER A 34 6.84 -4.38 -15.61
CA SER A 34 6.49 -2.98 -15.70
C SER A 34 7.72 -2.11 -15.86
N GLU A 35 7.57 -1.07 -16.66
CA GLU A 35 8.58 -0.03 -16.86
C GLU A 35 8.76 0.83 -15.62
N GLY A 36 9.80 1.66 -15.62
CA GLY A 36 10.12 2.62 -14.57
C GLY A 36 11.50 2.39 -13.98
N GLU A 37 12.17 3.47 -13.60
CA GLU A 37 13.51 3.42 -13.01
C GLU A 37 13.47 3.42 -11.48
N TYR A 38 12.39 3.91 -10.89
CA TYR A 38 12.29 4.12 -9.43
C TYR A 38 11.02 3.53 -8.84
N VAL A 39 11.20 2.87 -7.71
CA VAL A 39 10.10 2.37 -6.88
C VAL A 39 9.38 3.56 -6.24
N GLY A 40 8.05 3.55 -6.23
CA GLY A 40 7.24 4.69 -5.77
C GLY A 40 6.87 4.67 -4.29
N PHE A 41 7.06 3.55 -3.59
CA PHE A 41 6.68 3.35 -2.18
C PHE A 41 5.26 3.84 -1.83
N GLY A 42 4.31 3.57 -2.72
CA GLY A 42 2.92 4.00 -2.60
C GLY A 42 2.65 5.42 -3.12
N CYS A 43 3.66 6.29 -3.16
CA CYS A 43 3.47 7.69 -3.54
C CYS A 43 3.21 7.86 -5.04
N LEU A 44 4.04 7.28 -5.88
CA LEU A 44 3.82 7.27 -7.32
C LEU A 44 2.83 6.16 -7.71
N ASP A 45 2.93 5.01 -7.06
CA ASP A 45 2.13 3.82 -7.33
C ASP A 45 0.63 4.05 -7.19
N ARG A 46 0.19 4.91 -6.24
CA ARG A 46 -1.23 5.26 -6.10
C ARG A 46 -1.83 5.92 -7.34
N ARG A 47 -1.00 6.62 -8.14
CA ARG A 47 -1.43 7.23 -9.40
C ARG A 47 -1.53 6.18 -10.51
N ASP A 48 -0.61 5.22 -10.51
CA ASP A 48 -0.68 4.08 -11.44
C ASP A 48 -1.90 3.21 -11.11
N LEU A 49 -2.16 2.98 -9.83
CA LEU A 49 -3.36 2.27 -9.39
C LEU A 49 -4.65 2.92 -9.91
N MET A 50 -4.75 4.27 -9.88
CA MET A 50 -5.89 4.97 -10.46
C MET A 50 -6.07 4.66 -11.95
N ARG A 51 -4.98 4.58 -12.71
CA ARG A 51 -5.03 4.22 -14.14
C ARG A 51 -5.46 2.76 -14.35
N TRP A 52 -5.00 1.84 -13.49
CA TRP A 52 -5.46 0.46 -13.52
C TRP A 52 -6.95 0.33 -13.17
N ILE A 53 -7.43 1.12 -12.21
CA ILE A 53 -8.86 1.20 -11.88
C ILE A 53 -9.66 1.69 -13.09
N ASP A 54 -9.24 2.78 -13.71
CA ASP A 54 -9.89 3.33 -14.92
C ASP A 54 -9.91 2.31 -16.07
N TRP A 55 -8.82 1.57 -16.25
CA TRP A 55 -8.73 0.51 -17.25
C TRP A 55 -9.73 -0.62 -16.94
N ALA A 56 -9.79 -1.05 -15.68
CA ALA A 56 -10.70 -2.13 -15.27
C ALA A 56 -12.17 -1.73 -15.44
N VAL A 57 -12.54 -0.50 -15.02
CA VAL A 57 -13.90 0.02 -15.18
C VAL A 57 -14.30 0.08 -16.65
N LYS A 58 -13.42 0.56 -17.54
CA LYS A 58 -13.68 0.64 -18.99
C LYS A 58 -13.83 -0.72 -19.66
N ARG A 59 -13.18 -1.76 -19.10
CA ARG A 59 -13.21 -3.11 -19.69
C ARG A 59 -14.36 -3.95 -19.17
N CYS A 60 -14.89 -3.62 -18.00
CA CYS A 60 -16.04 -4.26 -17.38
C CYS A 60 -17.32 -3.44 -17.64
N THR A 61 -18.43 -3.88 -17.12
CA THR A 61 -19.68 -3.11 -17.13
C THR A 61 -19.65 -2.01 -16.06
N ASP A 62 -20.50 -1.02 -16.18
CA ASP A 62 -20.63 0.08 -15.19
C ASP A 62 -21.04 -0.43 -13.79
N GLU A 63 -21.62 -1.63 -13.70
CA GLU A 63 -22.05 -2.28 -12.45
C GLU A 63 -20.91 -3.04 -11.75
N VAL A 64 -19.69 -3.06 -12.30
CA VAL A 64 -18.57 -3.77 -11.70
C VAL A 64 -18.29 -3.26 -10.28
N GLN A 65 -18.09 -4.19 -9.35
CA GLN A 65 -17.66 -3.89 -8.00
C GLN A 65 -16.19 -4.27 -7.84
N ILE A 66 -15.38 -3.33 -7.41
CA ILE A 66 -13.93 -3.50 -7.29
C ILE A 66 -13.54 -3.45 -5.82
N LEU A 67 -12.79 -4.45 -5.38
CA LEU A 67 -12.11 -4.49 -4.11
C LEU A 67 -10.61 -4.27 -4.34
N LEU A 68 -10.04 -3.29 -3.68
CA LEU A 68 -8.59 -3.06 -3.73
C LEU A 68 -7.92 -3.85 -2.61
N HIS A 69 -6.97 -4.72 -2.97
CA HIS A 69 -6.18 -5.47 -2.00
C HIS A 69 -4.69 -5.25 -2.27
N GLY A 70 -3.94 -4.92 -1.24
CA GLY A 70 -2.50 -4.77 -1.32
C GLY A 70 -1.80 -5.29 -0.08
N THR A 71 -0.62 -5.88 -0.28
CA THR A 71 0.26 -6.39 0.78
C THR A 71 1.50 -5.51 0.87
N SER A 72 1.96 -5.19 2.07
CA SER A 72 3.16 -4.41 2.36
C SER A 72 3.14 -3.07 1.60
N MET A 73 4.05 -2.86 0.64
CA MET A 73 4.05 -1.68 -0.23
C MET A 73 2.74 -1.52 -1.01
N GLY A 74 2.14 -2.62 -1.47
CA GLY A 74 0.80 -2.62 -2.08
C GLY A 74 -0.28 -2.19 -1.09
N GLY A 75 -0.19 -2.63 0.18
CA GLY A 75 -1.05 -2.20 1.28
C GLY A 75 -0.96 -0.69 1.52
N ALA A 76 0.24 -0.14 1.56
CA ALA A 76 0.45 1.30 1.65
C ALA A 76 -0.11 2.04 0.42
N THR A 77 0.06 1.47 -0.78
CA THR A 77 -0.43 2.05 -2.04
C THR A 77 -1.95 2.20 -2.04
N VAL A 78 -2.70 1.15 -1.68
CA VAL A 78 -4.18 1.21 -1.64
C VAL A 78 -4.67 2.16 -0.55
N LEU A 79 -3.99 2.23 0.60
CA LEU A 79 -4.29 3.20 1.66
C LEU A 79 -4.02 4.65 1.22
N MET A 80 -2.89 4.89 0.56
CA MET A 80 -2.56 6.23 0.04
C MET A 80 -3.49 6.63 -1.12
N ALA A 81 -4.00 5.68 -1.89
CA ALA A 81 -5.02 5.93 -2.92
C ALA A 81 -6.40 6.26 -2.33
N SER A 82 -6.69 5.82 -1.10
CA SER A 82 -7.99 6.07 -0.46
C SER A 82 -8.32 7.55 -0.28
N GLY A 83 -7.30 8.41 -0.25
CA GLY A 83 -7.45 9.86 -0.18
C GLY A 83 -7.69 10.55 -1.53
N LEU A 84 -7.64 9.81 -2.62
CA LEU A 84 -7.93 10.31 -3.96
C LEU A 84 -9.43 10.19 -4.28
N ALA A 85 -9.85 10.79 -5.39
CA ALA A 85 -11.23 10.66 -5.89
C ALA A 85 -11.44 9.27 -6.53
N LEU A 86 -11.66 8.27 -5.70
CA LEU A 86 -11.95 6.92 -6.16
C LEU A 86 -13.35 6.84 -6.81
N PRO A 87 -13.51 6.13 -7.94
CA PRO A 87 -14.80 5.95 -8.58
C PRO A 87 -15.74 5.10 -7.72
N GLY A 88 -17.04 5.25 -7.93
CA GLY A 88 -18.10 4.58 -7.15
C GLY A 88 -18.10 3.05 -7.24
N GLN A 89 -17.39 2.49 -8.21
CA GLN A 89 -17.17 1.05 -8.38
C GLN A 89 -16.28 0.47 -7.28
N ILE A 90 -15.44 1.27 -6.62
CA ILE A 90 -14.60 0.81 -5.51
C ILE A 90 -15.47 0.64 -4.25
N LYS A 91 -15.58 -0.60 -3.76
CA LYS A 91 -16.44 -0.95 -2.62
C LYS A 91 -15.70 -1.14 -1.31
N GLY A 92 -14.39 -1.33 -1.36
CA GLY A 92 -13.58 -1.48 -0.17
C GLY A 92 -12.09 -1.58 -0.46
N ILE A 93 -11.32 -1.41 0.61
CA ILE A 93 -9.86 -1.55 0.59
C ILE A 93 -9.47 -2.60 1.64
N ILE A 94 -8.55 -3.49 1.25
CA ILE A 94 -7.86 -4.41 2.16
C ILE A 94 -6.38 -4.05 2.10
N SER A 95 -5.81 -3.71 3.25
CA SER A 95 -4.38 -3.48 3.42
C SER A 95 -3.82 -4.52 4.38
N ASP A 96 -2.96 -5.36 3.87
CA ASP A 96 -2.22 -6.35 4.63
C ASP A 96 -0.80 -5.83 4.86
N CYS A 97 -0.39 -5.71 6.13
CA CYS A 97 0.88 -5.15 6.60
C CYS A 97 1.33 -3.86 5.89
N GLY A 98 0.37 -2.98 5.53
CA GLY A 98 0.67 -1.68 4.94
C GLY A 98 1.30 -0.70 5.94
N PHE A 99 2.19 0.16 5.44
CA PHE A 99 2.93 1.12 6.26
C PHE A 99 2.38 2.55 6.14
N THR A 100 2.79 3.39 7.08
CA THR A 100 2.40 4.81 7.15
C THR A 100 3.06 5.66 6.06
N SER A 101 4.39 5.57 5.93
CA SER A 101 5.18 6.24 4.88
C SER A 101 6.53 5.55 4.70
N ALA A 102 7.15 5.73 3.54
CA ALA A 102 8.50 5.23 3.28
C ALA A 102 9.51 5.78 4.31
N LYS A 103 9.39 7.06 4.68
CA LYS A 103 10.22 7.69 5.69
C LYS A 103 10.18 6.96 7.03
N GLU A 104 8.98 6.62 7.50
CA GLU A 104 8.83 5.96 8.81
C GLU A 104 9.37 4.53 8.78
N VAL A 105 9.09 3.75 7.72
CA VAL A 105 9.65 2.40 7.56
C VAL A 105 11.17 2.43 7.52
N PHE A 106 11.76 3.28 6.68
CA PHE A 106 13.22 3.36 6.58
C PHE A 106 13.87 3.84 7.88
N SER A 107 13.22 4.78 8.59
CA SER A 107 13.68 5.21 9.91
C SER A 107 13.65 4.07 10.93
N HIS A 108 12.61 3.23 10.87
CA HIS A 108 12.51 2.04 11.72
C HIS A 108 13.61 1.03 11.39
N VAL A 109 13.78 0.68 10.12
CA VAL A 109 14.80 -0.29 9.68
C VAL A 109 16.20 0.16 10.05
N LEU A 110 16.55 1.44 9.84
CA LEU A 110 17.85 2.00 10.25
C LEU A 110 18.11 1.80 11.74
N ARG A 111 17.12 2.09 12.58
CA ARG A 111 17.28 1.98 14.04
C ARG A 111 17.30 0.53 14.52
N SER A 112 16.37 -0.31 14.00
CA SER A 112 16.14 -1.65 14.54
C SER A 112 17.09 -2.70 13.97
N TRP A 113 17.47 -2.58 12.69
CA TRP A 113 18.30 -3.59 12.03
C TRP A 113 19.78 -3.17 11.97
N TYR A 114 20.03 -1.89 11.74
CA TYR A 114 21.40 -1.37 11.55
C TYR A 114 21.93 -0.61 12.76
N HIS A 115 21.08 -0.37 13.78
CA HIS A 115 21.42 0.42 14.97
C HIS A 115 21.99 1.82 14.64
N LEU A 116 21.54 2.40 13.52
CA LEU A 116 21.95 3.69 13.03
C LEU A 116 20.90 4.76 13.33
N PRO A 117 21.33 6.01 13.61
CA PRO A 117 20.41 7.11 13.79
C PRO A 117 19.69 7.46 12.47
N ALA A 118 18.40 7.74 12.54
CA ALA A 118 17.65 8.16 11.35
C ALA A 118 18.12 9.54 10.83
N PHE A 119 18.53 10.44 11.73
CA PHE A 119 19.15 11.74 11.37
C PHE A 119 20.68 11.60 11.34
N PRO A 120 21.38 12.13 10.33
CA PRO A 120 20.84 12.83 9.14
C PRO A 120 20.53 11.92 7.94
N MET A 121 20.66 10.60 8.08
CA MET A 121 20.63 9.66 6.95
C MET A 121 19.32 9.72 6.15
N ILE A 122 18.18 9.77 6.83
CA ILE A 122 16.87 9.83 6.17
C ILE A 122 16.67 11.16 5.43
N GLN A 123 17.20 12.27 5.95
CA GLN A 123 17.13 13.57 5.29
C GLN A 123 17.96 13.60 4.00
N ILE A 124 19.14 12.99 4.04
CA ILE A 124 19.98 12.84 2.85
C ILE A 124 19.28 11.95 1.81
N ALA A 125 18.75 10.81 2.26
CA ALA A 125 17.99 9.89 1.40
C ALA A 125 16.76 10.59 0.78
N ASP A 126 16.00 11.36 1.56
CA ASP A 126 14.85 12.12 1.07
C ASP A 126 15.25 13.15 0.01
N CYS A 127 16.36 13.87 0.25
CA CYS A 127 16.90 14.84 -0.72
C CYS A 127 17.30 14.17 -2.04
N VAL A 128 17.99 13.03 -1.96
CA VAL A 128 18.39 12.25 -3.15
C VAL A 128 17.17 11.70 -3.87
N ASN A 129 16.21 11.16 -3.13
CA ASN A 129 14.97 10.62 -3.70
C ASN A 129 14.16 11.69 -4.43
N ARG A 130 14.03 12.90 -3.86
CA ARG A 130 13.37 14.04 -4.53
C ARG A 130 14.05 14.41 -5.84
N LYS A 131 15.38 14.42 -5.86
CA LYS A 131 16.15 14.76 -7.07
C LYS A 131 16.04 13.69 -8.16
N ARG A 132 16.05 12.41 -7.79
CA ARG A 132 16.10 11.29 -8.75
C ARG A 132 14.72 10.77 -9.12
N ALA A 133 13.88 10.50 -8.14
CA ALA A 133 12.58 9.88 -8.31
C ALA A 133 11.41 10.89 -8.33
N GLY A 134 11.67 12.16 -8.02
CA GLY A 134 10.70 13.24 -8.11
C GLY A 134 9.67 13.30 -6.98
N TYR A 135 9.86 12.57 -5.86
CA TYR A 135 8.95 12.63 -4.71
C TYR A 135 9.70 12.50 -3.39
N GLY A 136 9.12 13.01 -2.31
CA GLY A 136 9.66 12.91 -0.96
C GLY A 136 9.19 11.66 -0.22
N LEU A 137 10.03 11.11 0.66
CA LEU A 137 9.75 9.86 1.41
C LEU A 137 8.54 9.96 2.36
N ASP A 138 8.12 11.17 2.75
CA ASP A 138 6.90 11.43 3.52
C ASP A 138 5.89 12.27 2.76
N GLU A 139 6.06 12.48 1.47
CA GLU A 139 5.13 13.25 0.63
C GLU A 139 3.74 12.62 0.63
N CYS A 140 3.68 11.30 0.50
CA CYS A 140 2.47 10.52 0.66
C CYS A 140 2.54 9.74 1.97
N ASN A 141 1.47 9.83 2.77
CA ASN A 141 1.41 9.19 4.06
C ASN A 141 0.00 8.62 4.28
N ALA A 142 -0.07 7.31 4.50
CA ALA A 142 -1.33 6.60 4.65
C ALA A 142 -2.20 7.18 5.79
N LYS A 143 -1.60 7.62 6.90
CA LYS A 143 -2.33 8.26 8.01
C LYS A 143 -3.07 9.53 7.58
N ARG A 144 -2.46 10.31 6.69
CA ARG A 144 -3.09 11.54 6.15
C ARG A 144 -4.16 11.22 5.14
N GLU A 145 -3.93 10.21 4.30
CA GLU A 145 -4.84 9.88 3.21
C GLU A 145 -6.10 9.15 3.69
N VAL A 146 -6.02 8.24 4.67
CA VAL A 146 -7.19 7.55 5.20
C VAL A 146 -8.18 8.46 5.91
N ARG A 147 -7.75 9.67 6.32
CA ARG A 147 -8.66 10.70 6.84
C ARG A 147 -9.66 11.21 5.81
N LYS A 148 -9.33 11.08 4.53
CA LYS A 148 -10.15 11.54 3.40
C LYS A 148 -10.97 10.39 2.80
N ALA A 149 -10.67 9.15 3.19
CA ALA A 149 -11.33 7.95 2.68
C ALA A 149 -12.84 7.99 2.95
N LYS A 150 -13.62 7.54 1.96
CA LYS A 150 -15.09 7.46 2.03
C LYS A 150 -15.61 6.02 1.96
N ILE A 151 -14.73 5.06 1.71
CA ILE A 151 -15.06 3.64 1.52
C ILE A 151 -14.54 2.82 2.70
N PRO A 152 -15.13 1.64 2.98
CA PRO A 152 -14.67 0.77 4.06
C PRO A 152 -13.24 0.30 3.88
N ILE A 153 -12.49 0.20 4.99
CA ILE A 153 -11.09 -0.24 5.01
C ILE A 153 -10.94 -1.40 6.00
N LEU A 154 -10.37 -2.51 5.52
CA LEU A 154 -9.89 -3.61 6.35
C LEU A 154 -8.37 -3.52 6.45
N LEU A 155 -7.87 -3.45 7.68
CA LEU A 155 -6.44 -3.48 7.98
C LEU A 155 -6.12 -4.82 8.62
N ILE A 156 -5.13 -5.52 8.07
CA ILE A 156 -4.60 -6.79 8.59
C ILE A 156 -3.12 -6.59 8.88
N HIS A 157 -2.61 -7.11 10.00
CA HIS A 157 -1.19 -6.97 10.33
C HIS A 157 -0.72 -8.07 11.25
N GLY A 158 0.50 -8.54 11.05
CA GLY A 158 1.18 -9.44 11.97
C GLY A 158 1.63 -8.69 13.25
N GLU A 159 1.41 -9.29 14.41
CA GLU A 159 1.80 -8.67 15.68
C GLU A 159 3.32 -8.51 15.82
N LYS A 160 4.08 -9.49 15.27
CA LYS A 160 5.54 -9.56 15.36
C LYS A 160 6.26 -9.10 14.09
N ASP A 161 5.58 -8.39 13.19
CA ASP A 161 6.22 -7.84 12.00
C ASP A 161 7.34 -6.86 12.39
N ASN A 162 8.57 -7.27 12.07
CA ASN A 162 9.78 -6.53 12.41
C ASN A 162 10.21 -5.54 11.32
N PHE A 163 9.62 -5.66 10.12
CA PHE A 163 9.93 -4.76 9.00
C PHE A 163 8.96 -3.59 8.94
N VAL A 164 7.65 -3.89 8.98
CA VAL A 164 6.60 -2.88 9.13
C VAL A 164 5.99 -3.06 10.53
N PRO A 165 6.42 -2.29 11.54
CA PRO A 165 5.95 -2.52 12.89
C PRO A 165 4.45 -2.34 13.04
N CYS A 166 3.81 -3.23 13.79
CA CYS A 166 2.36 -3.27 14.02
C CYS A 166 1.77 -1.92 14.52
N TYR A 167 2.58 -1.07 15.19
CA TYR A 167 2.11 0.25 15.62
C TYR A 167 1.68 1.13 14.43
N MET A 168 2.30 0.96 13.25
CA MET A 168 1.91 1.73 12.05
C MET A 168 0.47 1.41 11.62
N CYS A 169 0.07 0.13 11.70
CA CYS A 169 -1.31 -0.28 11.45
C CYS A 169 -2.28 0.38 12.44
N ARG A 170 -1.94 0.40 13.73
CA ARG A 170 -2.75 1.06 14.78
C ARG A 170 -2.88 2.56 14.54
N GLU A 171 -1.81 3.23 14.13
CA GLU A 171 -1.83 4.66 13.78
C GLU A 171 -2.69 4.93 12.54
N ILE A 172 -2.61 4.08 11.52
CA ILE A 172 -3.48 4.19 10.34
C ILE A 172 -4.94 4.03 10.76
N TYR A 173 -5.25 2.98 11.53
CA TYR A 173 -6.60 2.71 12.01
C TYR A 173 -7.20 3.87 12.79
N SER A 174 -6.44 4.44 13.74
CA SER A 174 -6.90 5.57 14.57
C SER A 174 -7.17 6.84 13.77
N ASN A 175 -6.63 6.93 12.54
CA ASN A 175 -6.83 8.07 11.65
C ASN A 175 -7.92 7.83 10.59
N CYS A 176 -8.48 6.61 10.46
CA CYS A 176 -9.57 6.34 9.54
C CYS A 176 -10.83 7.13 9.93
N LYS A 177 -11.44 7.79 8.94
CA LYS A 177 -12.72 8.49 9.09
C LYS A 177 -13.89 7.73 8.45
N SER A 178 -13.59 6.81 7.52
CA SER A 178 -14.54 5.86 6.97
C SER A 178 -14.70 4.65 7.89
N PRO A 179 -15.73 3.80 7.69
CA PRO A 179 -15.85 2.53 8.40
C PRO A 179 -14.56 1.72 8.25
N ALA A 180 -13.96 1.32 9.36
CA ALA A 180 -12.72 0.57 9.34
C ALA A 180 -12.74 -0.60 10.34
N LYS A 181 -12.07 -1.70 9.96
CA LYS A 181 -11.82 -2.84 10.84
C LYS A 181 -10.33 -3.13 10.85
N MET A 182 -9.80 -3.42 12.02
CA MET A 182 -8.41 -3.83 12.20
C MET A 182 -8.37 -5.26 12.75
N VAL A 183 -7.53 -6.09 12.14
CA VAL A 183 -7.27 -7.47 12.56
C VAL A 183 -5.77 -7.62 12.77
N ILE A 184 -5.38 -7.89 14.00
CA ILE A 184 -3.99 -8.20 14.35
C ILE A 184 -3.87 -9.71 14.48
N ILE A 185 -2.98 -10.30 13.71
CA ILE A 185 -2.70 -11.74 13.77
C ILE A 185 -1.63 -11.96 14.83
N LYS A 186 -2.06 -12.56 15.93
CA LYS A 186 -1.18 -12.85 17.05
C LYS A 186 -0.03 -13.75 16.61
N ASP A 187 1.16 -13.44 17.10
CA ASP A 187 2.40 -14.17 16.85
C ASP A 187 2.85 -14.25 15.37
N ALA A 188 2.14 -13.63 14.41
CA ALA A 188 2.55 -13.54 13.02
C ALA A 188 3.56 -12.42 12.80
N ALA A 189 4.50 -12.65 11.83
CA ALA A 189 5.50 -11.70 11.38
C ALA A 189 5.27 -11.32 9.90
#